data_73e6c2906aaa78bff43a2c44cae8809f
#
_entry.id   73e6c2906aaa78bff43a2c44cae8809f
#
_cell.length_a   1.000
_cell.length_b   1.000
_cell.length_c   1.000
_cell.angle_alpha   90.00
_cell.angle_beta   90.00
_cell.angle_gamma   90.00
#
_symmetry.space_group_name_H-M   'P 1'
#
loop_
_entity.id
_entity.type
_entity.pdbx_description
1 polymer ?
#
loop_
_entity_poly.entity_id
_entity_poly.type
_entity_poly.pdbx_seq_one_letter_code
_entity_poly.pdbx_strand_id
1 'polypeptide(L)'
;VDRSVYNGIYTMHGTIMLFLFIFPVLNGLNNLLIPTMIGAPDMAFPRLNTAAFWLVPVFGTLLIASFFVPGGPATAGWWSYPPVSIQNPLGHLINGESLWILAVALSGISSIMGAVNFVTTILRMRAPGMGFFRMPVFCWTALAAQSLQLIGLPALTGGAVMLLMDLSFGTSFYRPEGGGDPVLYQHFFWFYSHPDRKSVV
;
A
#
# COMPACT_ATOMS: atom_id res chain seq x y z
N VAL A 1 -14.60 -0.03 -27.22
CA VAL A 1 -13.91 -0.71 -26.11
C VAL A 1 -14.98 -1.20 -25.16
N ASP A 2 -14.93 -2.48 -24.79
CA ASP A 2 -15.86 -3.03 -23.82
C ASP A 2 -15.69 -2.35 -22.44
N ARG A 3 -16.80 -2.18 -21.70
CA ARG A 3 -16.82 -1.49 -20.40
C ARG A 3 -15.93 -2.17 -19.38
N SER A 4 -15.87 -3.50 -19.39
CA SER A 4 -15.03 -4.28 -18.48
C SER A 4 -13.54 -4.03 -18.73
N VAL A 5 -13.13 -3.99 -20.00
CA VAL A 5 -11.76 -3.68 -20.41
C VAL A 5 -11.37 -2.25 -20.01
N TYR A 6 -12.26 -1.29 -20.25
CA TYR A 6 -12.01 0.10 -19.85
C TYR A 6 -11.83 0.23 -18.33
N ASN A 7 -12.74 -0.35 -17.54
CA ASN A 7 -12.67 -0.31 -16.08
C ASN A 7 -11.42 -1.03 -15.56
N GLY A 8 -11.03 -2.14 -16.17
CA GLY A 8 -9.81 -2.87 -15.82
C GLY A 8 -8.55 -2.03 -16.06
N ILE A 9 -8.42 -1.40 -17.23
CA ILE A 9 -7.29 -0.52 -17.55
C ILE A 9 -7.26 0.69 -16.61
N TYR A 10 -8.40 1.32 -16.34
CA TYR A 10 -8.50 2.45 -15.42
C TYR A 10 -8.09 2.09 -13.99
N THR A 11 -8.59 0.96 -13.47
CA THR A 11 -8.25 0.45 -12.14
C THR A 11 -6.76 0.17 -12.02
N MET A 12 -6.21 -0.53 -13.00
CA MET A 12 -4.80 -0.91 -13.00
C MET A 12 -3.88 0.28 -13.22
N HIS A 13 -4.28 1.25 -14.05
CA HIS A 13 -3.51 2.49 -14.22
C HIS A 13 -3.36 3.23 -12.90
N GLY A 14 -4.46 3.50 -12.18
CA GLY A 14 -4.43 4.16 -10.87
C GLY A 14 -3.59 3.39 -9.84
N THR A 15 -3.76 2.07 -9.80
CA THR A 15 -3.02 1.19 -8.88
C THR A 15 -1.51 1.19 -9.16
N ILE A 16 -1.11 1.01 -10.42
CA ILE A 16 0.30 0.96 -10.81
C ILE A 16 0.97 2.31 -10.55
N MET A 17 0.31 3.41 -10.87
CA MET A 17 0.87 4.74 -10.62
C MET A 17 1.13 4.99 -9.14
N LEU A 18 0.23 4.59 -8.25
CA LEU A 18 0.39 4.78 -6.81
C LEU A 18 1.37 3.78 -6.21
N PHE A 19 1.10 2.49 -6.36
CA PHE A 19 1.80 1.45 -5.61
C PHE A 19 3.10 0.95 -6.26
N LEU A 20 3.23 1.00 -7.60
CA LEU A 20 4.45 0.56 -8.30
C LEU A 20 5.33 1.70 -8.80
N PHE A 21 4.85 2.92 -8.86
CA PHE A 21 5.66 4.05 -9.30
C PHE A 21 5.92 5.03 -8.16
N ILE A 22 4.90 5.74 -7.66
CA ILE A 22 5.08 6.82 -6.69
C ILE A 22 5.72 6.31 -5.40
N PHE A 23 5.16 5.30 -4.76
CA PHE A 23 5.67 4.82 -3.48
C PHE A 23 7.09 4.22 -3.58
N PRO A 24 7.42 3.33 -4.53
CA PRO A 24 8.77 2.82 -4.66
C PRO A 24 9.80 3.90 -5.00
N VAL A 25 9.46 4.87 -5.85
CA VAL A 25 10.35 5.99 -6.18
C VAL A 25 10.65 6.85 -4.96
N LEU A 26 9.61 7.26 -4.22
CA LEU A 26 9.79 8.05 -3.00
C LEU A 26 10.56 7.29 -1.93
N ASN A 27 10.27 6.01 -1.74
CA ASN A 27 11.03 5.17 -0.80
C ASN A 27 12.49 4.99 -1.24
N GLY A 28 12.74 4.84 -2.53
CA GLY A 28 14.11 4.80 -3.08
C GLY A 28 14.87 6.09 -2.81
N LEU A 29 14.25 7.24 -3.06
CA LEU A 29 14.82 8.55 -2.74
C LEU A 29 15.07 8.73 -1.24
N ASN A 30 14.14 8.31 -0.40
CA ASN A 30 14.31 8.34 1.05
C ASN A 30 15.50 7.46 1.50
N ASN A 31 15.65 6.27 0.94
CA ASN A 31 16.77 5.38 1.23
C ASN A 31 18.14 5.99 0.86
N LEU A 32 18.17 6.76 -0.23
CA LEU A 32 19.39 7.43 -0.68
C LEU A 32 19.70 8.70 0.11
N LEU A 33 18.70 9.55 0.28
CA LEU A 33 18.89 10.91 0.78
C LEU A 33 18.90 10.99 2.31
N ILE A 34 18.05 10.24 3.01
CA ILE A 34 17.92 10.36 4.47
C ILE A 34 19.25 10.03 5.17
N PRO A 35 19.89 8.85 4.96
CA PRO A 35 21.16 8.55 5.63
C PRO A 35 22.24 9.58 5.35
N THR A 36 22.38 10.00 4.09
CA THR A 36 23.38 11.00 3.70
C THR A 36 23.14 12.37 4.33
N MET A 37 21.86 12.81 4.39
CA MET A 37 21.50 14.11 4.95
C MET A 37 21.63 14.18 6.48
N ILE A 38 21.42 13.08 7.18
CA ILE A 38 21.55 13.04 8.65
C ILE A 38 22.91 12.54 9.12
N GLY A 39 23.80 12.14 8.19
CA GLY A 39 25.13 11.59 8.49
C GLY A 39 25.11 10.21 9.11
N ALA A 40 24.07 9.41 8.81
CA ALA A 40 23.99 8.01 9.22
C ALA A 40 24.81 7.13 8.26
N PRO A 41 25.52 6.09 8.76
CA PRO A 41 26.29 5.18 7.91
C PRO A 41 25.41 4.27 7.07
N ASP A 42 24.23 3.94 7.53
CA ASP A 42 23.24 3.07 6.89
C ASP A 42 21.84 3.30 7.51
N MET A 43 20.84 2.58 7.02
CA MET A 43 19.51 2.51 7.63
C MET A 43 19.55 1.74 8.96
N ALA A 44 18.61 2.05 9.87
CA ALA A 44 18.56 1.41 11.20
C ALA A 44 18.42 -0.12 11.14
N PHE A 45 17.63 -0.62 10.18
CA PHE A 45 17.36 -2.04 9.99
C PHE A 45 17.62 -2.48 8.54
N PRO A 46 18.88 -2.72 8.12
CA PRO A 46 19.20 -3.06 6.72
C PRO A 46 18.48 -4.31 6.21
N ARG A 47 18.34 -5.35 7.05
CA ARG A 47 17.62 -6.58 6.68
C ARG A 47 16.13 -6.35 6.45
N LEU A 48 15.51 -5.51 7.27
CA LEU A 48 14.11 -5.13 7.12
C LEU A 48 13.91 -4.31 5.83
N ASN A 49 14.87 -3.43 5.53
CA ASN A 49 14.88 -2.65 4.30
C ASN A 49 14.93 -3.54 3.06
N THR A 50 15.83 -4.52 3.06
CA THR A 50 15.95 -5.50 1.98
C THR A 50 14.67 -6.33 1.82
N ALA A 51 14.07 -6.78 2.92
CA ALA A 51 12.80 -7.52 2.88
C ALA A 51 11.65 -6.65 2.32
N ALA A 52 11.56 -5.39 2.73
CA ALA A 52 10.56 -4.46 2.19
C ALA A 52 10.74 -4.25 0.68
N PHE A 53 11.97 -4.11 0.21
CA PHE A 53 12.27 -3.97 -1.22
C PHE A 53 11.85 -5.22 -2.01
N TRP A 54 12.16 -6.43 -1.52
CA TRP A 54 11.82 -7.66 -2.24
C TRP A 54 10.33 -7.95 -2.33
N LEU A 55 9.50 -7.35 -1.48
CA LEU A 55 8.06 -7.40 -1.63
C LEU A 55 7.56 -6.62 -2.86
N VAL A 56 8.29 -5.58 -3.30
CA VAL A 56 7.89 -4.75 -4.46
C VAL A 56 7.78 -5.57 -5.75
N PRO A 57 8.80 -6.34 -6.20
CA PRO A 57 8.64 -7.19 -7.37
C PRO A 57 7.57 -8.28 -7.17
N VAL A 58 7.38 -8.78 -5.94
CA VAL A 58 6.34 -9.79 -5.66
C VAL A 58 4.95 -9.23 -5.93
N PHE A 59 4.57 -8.13 -5.27
CA PHE A 59 3.23 -7.57 -5.51
C PHE A 59 3.08 -6.96 -6.91
N GLY A 60 4.17 -6.47 -7.51
CA GLY A 60 4.19 -6.01 -8.89
C GLY A 60 3.87 -7.14 -9.89
N THR A 61 4.45 -8.32 -9.69
CA THR A 61 4.14 -9.48 -10.53
C THR A 61 2.69 -9.95 -10.35
N LEU A 62 2.12 -9.87 -9.14
CA LEU A 62 0.71 -10.19 -8.91
C LEU A 62 -0.23 -9.24 -9.66
N LEU A 63 0.07 -7.93 -9.66
CA LEU A 63 -0.69 -6.95 -10.44
C LEU A 63 -0.63 -7.24 -11.94
N ILE A 64 0.54 -7.55 -12.47
CA ILE A 64 0.69 -7.91 -13.89
C ILE A 64 -0.01 -9.24 -14.18
N ALA A 65 0.14 -10.25 -13.32
CA ALA A 65 -0.50 -11.55 -13.47
C ALA A 65 -2.04 -11.46 -13.50
N SER A 66 -2.62 -10.44 -12.82
CA SER A 66 -4.06 -10.23 -12.81
C SER A 66 -4.68 -10.01 -14.21
N PHE A 67 -3.89 -9.56 -15.18
CA PHE A 67 -4.35 -9.40 -16.56
C PHE A 67 -4.54 -10.73 -17.30
N PHE A 68 -3.88 -11.79 -16.85
CA PHE A 68 -3.82 -13.08 -17.52
C PHE A 68 -4.70 -14.17 -16.89
N VAL A 69 -5.39 -13.85 -15.80
CA VAL A 69 -6.32 -14.79 -15.15
C VAL A 69 -7.72 -14.72 -15.75
N PRO A 70 -8.54 -15.78 -15.62
CA PRO A 70 -9.93 -15.77 -16.06
C PRO A 70 -10.70 -14.58 -15.46
N GLY A 71 -11.43 -13.86 -16.32
CA GLY A 71 -12.16 -12.65 -15.93
C GLY A 71 -11.37 -11.35 -16.09
N GLY A 72 -10.06 -11.41 -16.35
CA GLY A 72 -9.22 -10.24 -16.55
C GLY A 72 -8.84 -9.51 -15.25
N PRO A 73 -8.28 -8.31 -15.34
CA PRO A 73 -7.80 -7.54 -14.19
C PRO A 73 -8.96 -7.04 -13.31
N ALA A 74 -8.64 -6.56 -12.11
CA ALA A 74 -9.59 -5.90 -11.22
C ALA A 74 -10.33 -4.74 -11.92
N THR A 75 -11.62 -4.64 -11.73
CA THR A 75 -12.49 -3.65 -12.40
C THR A 75 -13.24 -2.72 -11.46
N ALA A 76 -13.07 -2.90 -10.14
CA ALA A 76 -13.80 -2.16 -9.12
C ALA A 76 -13.22 -0.75 -8.81
N GLY A 77 -12.26 -0.28 -9.60
CA GLY A 77 -11.50 0.94 -9.33
C GLY A 77 -10.35 0.69 -8.35
N TRP A 78 -9.36 1.58 -8.28
CA TRP A 78 -8.20 1.43 -7.39
C TRP A 78 -8.56 1.50 -5.89
N TRP A 79 -9.77 1.92 -5.56
CA TRP A 79 -10.34 1.91 -4.20
C TRP A 79 -11.06 0.62 -3.84
N SER A 80 -11.45 -0.20 -4.84
CA SER A 80 -12.02 -1.54 -4.70
C SER A 80 -13.16 -1.67 -3.66
N TYR A 81 -14.18 -0.81 -3.79
CA TYR A 81 -15.28 -0.78 -2.81
C TYR A 81 -16.21 -2.00 -2.90
N PRO A 82 -16.53 -2.65 -1.76
CA PRO A 82 -17.68 -3.53 -1.67
C PRO A 82 -18.99 -2.73 -1.93
N PRO A 83 -20.04 -3.34 -2.53
CA PRO A 83 -20.15 -4.73 -2.93
C PRO A 83 -19.56 -5.07 -4.30
N VAL A 84 -19.07 -4.10 -5.08
CA VAL A 84 -18.57 -4.33 -6.45
C VAL A 84 -17.36 -5.26 -6.45
N SER A 85 -16.42 -5.04 -5.53
CA SER A 85 -15.18 -5.81 -5.43
C SER A 85 -15.37 -7.25 -4.94
N ILE A 86 -16.48 -7.55 -4.25
CA ILE A 86 -16.78 -8.90 -3.74
C ILE A 86 -17.69 -9.70 -4.68
N GLN A 87 -18.10 -9.13 -5.80
CA GLN A 87 -18.81 -9.85 -6.84
C GLN A 87 -17.82 -10.74 -7.59
N ASN A 88 -17.84 -12.03 -7.30
CA ASN A 88 -17.03 -13.03 -8.01
C ASN A 88 -17.94 -13.94 -8.83
N PRO A 89 -18.31 -13.55 -10.07
CA PRO A 89 -19.23 -14.32 -10.91
C PRO A 89 -18.64 -15.67 -11.36
N LEU A 90 -17.33 -15.85 -11.25
CA LEU A 90 -16.63 -17.05 -11.73
C LEU A 90 -16.37 -18.10 -10.65
N GLY A 91 -16.61 -17.78 -9.38
CA GLY A 91 -16.42 -18.72 -8.27
C GLY A 91 -14.98 -19.24 -8.08
N HIS A 92 -14.00 -18.64 -8.74
CA HIS A 92 -12.61 -19.04 -8.66
C HIS A 92 -11.89 -18.34 -7.51
N LEU A 93 -11.08 -19.09 -6.76
CA LEU A 93 -10.22 -18.55 -5.71
C LEU A 93 -9.17 -17.55 -6.26
N ILE A 94 -8.74 -17.76 -7.51
CA ILE A 94 -7.76 -16.90 -8.18
C ILE A 94 -8.47 -16.17 -9.31
N ASN A 95 -8.77 -14.91 -9.09
CA ASN A 95 -9.30 -13.97 -10.09
C ASN A 95 -8.51 -12.65 -10.02
N GLY A 96 -8.74 -11.76 -10.98
CA GLY A 96 -8.00 -10.49 -11.05
C GLY A 96 -8.17 -9.62 -9.81
N GLU A 97 -9.35 -9.61 -9.21
CA GLU A 97 -9.63 -8.86 -7.98
C GLU A 97 -8.89 -9.42 -6.77
N SER A 98 -8.87 -10.76 -6.59
CA SER A 98 -8.13 -11.41 -5.51
C SER A 98 -6.63 -11.14 -5.59
N LEU A 99 -6.05 -11.21 -6.80
CA LEU A 99 -4.63 -10.90 -7.02
C LEU A 99 -4.34 -9.43 -6.75
N TRP A 100 -5.24 -8.55 -7.15
CA TRP A 100 -5.12 -7.12 -6.87
C TRP A 100 -5.15 -6.83 -5.37
N ILE A 101 -6.11 -7.40 -4.63
CA ILE A 101 -6.23 -7.20 -3.17
C ILE A 101 -5.01 -7.76 -2.45
N LEU A 102 -4.54 -8.95 -2.84
CA LEU A 102 -3.32 -9.53 -2.28
C LEU A 102 -2.10 -8.64 -2.54
N ALA A 103 -1.97 -8.09 -3.75
CA ALA A 103 -0.89 -7.16 -4.08
C ALA A 103 -0.95 -5.90 -3.23
N VAL A 104 -2.13 -5.31 -3.02
CA VAL A 104 -2.32 -4.13 -2.17
C VAL A 104 -1.98 -4.44 -0.71
N ALA A 105 -2.40 -5.60 -0.18
CA ALA A 105 -2.04 -6.02 1.17
C ALA A 105 -0.52 -6.18 1.35
N LEU A 106 0.17 -6.81 0.38
CA LEU A 106 1.63 -6.96 0.41
C LEU A 106 2.35 -5.62 0.28
N SER A 107 1.84 -4.69 -0.55
CA SER A 107 2.39 -3.35 -0.66
C SER A 107 2.26 -2.57 0.66
N GLY A 108 1.15 -2.74 1.37
CA GLY A 108 0.94 -2.18 2.70
C GLY A 108 1.96 -2.71 3.71
N ILE A 109 2.19 -4.02 3.74
CA ILE A 109 3.22 -4.64 4.61
C ILE A 109 4.60 -4.08 4.28
N SER A 110 4.99 -4.04 2.99
CA SER A 110 6.26 -3.47 2.54
C SER A 110 6.44 -2.03 3.02
N SER A 111 5.41 -1.21 2.86
CA SER A 111 5.45 0.20 3.24
C SER A 111 5.51 0.41 4.76
N ILE A 112 4.82 -0.42 5.56
CA ILE A 112 4.94 -0.39 7.03
C ILE A 112 6.38 -0.72 7.46
N MET A 113 7.00 -1.75 6.87
CA MET A 113 8.38 -2.12 7.15
C MET A 113 9.35 -0.98 6.82
N GLY A 114 9.15 -0.31 5.67
CA GLY A 114 9.91 0.87 5.28
C GLY A 114 9.73 2.03 6.24
N ALA A 115 8.50 2.33 6.61
CA ALA A 115 8.17 3.44 7.52
C ALA A 115 8.78 3.26 8.91
N VAL A 116 8.73 2.05 9.49
CA VAL A 116 9.43 1.72 10.75
C VAL A 116 10.92 2.00 10.62
N ASN A 117 11.53 1.60 9.52
CA ASN A 117 12.94 1.78 9.28
C ASN A 117 13.32 3.25 9.14
N PHE A 118 12.60 4.02 8.32
CA PHE A 118 12.86 5.46 8.14
C PHE A 118 12.67 6.26 9.44
N VAL A 119 11.57 6.05 10.14
CA VAL A 119 11.31 6.75 11.41
C VAL A 119 12.41 6.45 12.42
N THR A 120 12.80 5.19 12.57
CA THR A 120 13.87 4.79 13.50
C THR A 120 15.22 5.39 13.09
N THR A 121 15.56 5.37 11.80
CA THR A 121 16.81 5.96 11.28
C THR A 121 16.87 7.45 11.58
N ILE A 122 15.82 8.20 11.26
CA ILE A 122 15.77 9.65 11.49
C ILE A 122 15.83 9.99 12.99
N LEU A 123 15.16 9.20 13.84
CA LEU A 123 15.10 9.49 15.28
C LEU A 123 16.38 9.09 16.03
N ARG A 124 17.05 8.00 15.62
CA ARG A 124 18.13 7.38 16.41
C ARG A 124 19.53 7.48 15.81
N MET A 125 19.64 7.68 14.49
CA MET A 125 20.93 7.57 13.80
C MET A 125 21.47 8.91 13.28
N ARG A 126 21.01 10.02 13.81
CA ARG A 126 21.57 11.33 13.46
C ARG A 126 23.02 11.47 13.91
N ALA A 127 23.83 12.16 13.10
CA ALA A 127 25.21 12.49 13.43
C ALA A 127 25.32 13.21 14.79
N PRO A 128 26.39 12.97 15.56
CA PRO A 128 26.64 13.68 16.81
C PRO A 128 26.59 15.19 16.61
N GLY A 129 25.82 15.90 17.46
CA GLY A 129 25.62 17.35 17.35
C GLY A 129 24.48 17.79 16.43
N MET A 130 23.84 16.90 15.68
CA MET A 130 22.65 17.22 14.90
C MET A 130 21.39 17.11 15.76
N GLY A 131 20.96 18.22 16.34
CA GLY A 131 19.66 18.32 16.99
C GLY A 131 18.51 18.32 15.98
N PHE A 132 17.27 18.11 16.45
CA PHE A 132 16.08 18.10 15.58
C PHE A 132 15.97 19.36 14.72
N PHE A 133 16.15 20.54 15.29
CA PHE A 133 16.02 21.82 14.57
C PHE A 133 17.17 22.12 13.60
N ARG A 134 18.23 21.31 13.58
CA ARG A 134 19.32 21.40 12.58
C ARG A 134 19.17 20.41 11.44
N MET A 135 18.14 19.56 11.50
CA MET A 135 17.84 18.56 10.48
C MET A 135 17.29 19.24 9.22
N PRO A 136 17.69 18.80 8.01
CA PRO A 136 17.14 19.31 6.75
C PRO A 136 15.62 19.17 6.67
N VAL A 137 14.96 20.10 5.99
CA VAL A 137 13.49 20.12 5.84
C VAL A 137 13.00 18.82 5.18
N PHE A 138 13.73 18.28 4.22
CA PHE A 138 13.41 17.00 3.59
C PHE A 138 13.26 15.85 4.61
N CYS A 139 14.16 15.77 5.58
CA CYS A 139 14.08 14.74 6.62
C CYS A 139 12.89 14.96 7.57
N TRP A 140 12.47 16.21 7.79
CA TRP A 140 11.26 16.53 8.54
C TRP A 140 9.98 16.11 7.79
N THR A 141 9.90 16.41 6.51
CA THR A 141 8.75 15.99 5.69
C THR A 141 8.68 14.47 5.56
N ALA A 142 9.84 13.82 5.37
CA ALA A 142 9.92 12.37 5.37
C ALA A 142 9.50 11.76 6.72
N LEU A 143 9.94 12.32 7.85
CA LEU A 143 9.54 11.86 9.18
C LEU A 143 8.02 11.97 9.38
N ALA A 144 7.43 13.11 9.00
CA ALA A 144 6.00 13.33 9.11
C ALA A 144 5.21 12.34 8.22
N ALA A 145 5.59 12.21 6.95
CA ALA A 145 4.95 11.30 5.99
C ALA A 145 5.03 9.84 6.45
N GLN A 146 6.22 9.38 6.86
CA GLN A 146 6.41 8.00 7.33
C GLN A 146 5.68 7.72 8.65
N SER A 147 5.55 8.70 9.52
CA SER A 147 4.76 8.57 10.76
C SER A 147 3.27 8.44 10.46
N LEU A 148 2.74 9.21 9.50
CA LEU A 148 1.36 9.09 9.04
C LEU A 148 1.10 7.72 8.38
N GLN A 149 2.06 7.23 7.59
CA GLN A 149 1.97 5.89 6.99
C GLN A 149 1.91 4.78 8.04
N LEU A 150 2.70 4.87 9.12
CA LEU A 150 2.65 3.90 10.23
C LEU A 150 1.27 3.82 10.90
N ILE A 151 0.53 4.92 10.93
CA ILE A 151 -0.82 4.97 11.51
C ILE A 151 -1.87 4.51 10.49
N GLY A 152 -1.77 4.96 9.25
CA GLY A 152 -2.79 4.74 8.22
C GLY A 152 -2.73 3.37 7.56
N LEU A 153 -1.53 2.89 7.21
CA LEU A 153 -1.36 1.66 6.43
C LEU A 153 -1.89 0.39 7.13
N PRO A 154 -1.77 0.21 8.44
CA PRO A 154 -2.39 -0.95 9.11
C PRO A 154 -3.89 -1.04 8.90
N ALA A 155 -4.60 0.09 8.86
CA ALA A 155 -6.03 0.12 8.60
C ALA A 155 -6.34 -0.33 7.16
N LEU A 156 -5.65 0.22 6.17
CA LEU A 156 -5.80 -0.19 4.77
C LEU A 156 -5.45 -1.67 4.57
N THR A 157 -4.32 -2.10 5.12
CA THR A 157 -3.85 -3.49 4.98
C THR A 157 -4.82 -4.46 5.66
N GLY A 158 -5.30 -4.13 6.86
CA GLY A 158 -6.32 -4.90 7.56
C GLY A 158 -7.62 -4.98 6.77
N GLY A 159 -8.10 -3.84 6.25
CA GLY A 159 -9.27 -3.78 5.37
C GLY A 159 -9.12 -4.65 4.12
N ALA A 160 -7.96 -4.61 3.47
CA ALA A 160 -7.66 -5.44 2.29
C ALA A 160 -7.63 -6.93 2.64
N VAL A 161 -7.05 -7.33 3.77
CA VAL A 161 -7.04 -8.73 4.23
C VAL A 161 -8.46 -9.22 4.50
N MET A 162 -9.29 -8.43 5.19
CA MET A 162 -10.70 -8.78 5.43
C MET A 162 -11.47 -8.93 4.11
N LEU A 163 -11.20 -8.06 3.12
CA LEU A 163 -11.79 -8.14 1.79
C LEU A 163 -11.35 -9.40 1.04
N LEU A 164 -10.07 -9.76 1.17
CA LEU A 164 -9.53 -11.00 0.60
C LEU A 164 -10.19 -12.24 1.23
N MET A 165 -10.43 -12.20 2.53
CA MET A 165 -11.15 -13.28 3.25
C MET A 165 -12.58 -13.42 2.77
N ASP A 166 -13.29 -12.31 2.53
CA ASP A 166 -14.65 -12.33 2.00
C ASP A 166 -14.71 -12.95 0.59
N LEU A 167 -13.69 -12.68 -0.25
CA LEU A 167 -13.59 -13.25 -1.59
C LEU A 167 -13.17 -14.73 -1.59
N SER A 168 -12.18 -15.09 -0.76
CA SER A 168 -11.54 -16.41 -0.83
C SER A 168 -12.20 -17.46 0.06
N PHE A 169 -12.69 -17.05 1.23
CA PHE A 169 -13.24 -17.96 2.24
C PHE A 169 -14.74 -17.77 2.49
N GLY A 170 -15.38 -16.80 1.81
CA GLY A 170 -16.80 -16.55 1.95
C GLY A 170 -17.17 -15.99 3.33
N THR A 171 -16.27 -15.30 4.00
CA THR A 171 -16.59 -14.54 5.22
C THR A 171 -17.52 -13.38 4.91
N SER A 172 -18.10 -12.75 5.92
CA SER A 172 -19.12 -11.73 5.76
C SER A 172 -18.74 -10.42 6.46
N PHE A 173 -17.49 -9.99 6.36
CA PHE A 173 -17.06 -8.70 6.94
C PHE A 173 -17.74 -7.52 6.23
N TYR A 174 -17.86 -7.59 4.91
CA TYR A 174 -18.40 -6.52 4.06
C TYR A 174 -19.65 -6.93 3.27
N ARG A 175 -20.16 -8.15 3.48
CA ARG A 175 -21.37 -8.67 2.83
C ARG A 175 -22.61 -8.40 3.72
N PRO A 176 -23.58 -7.54 3.27
CA PRO A 176 -24.78 -7.25 4.05
C PRO A 176 -25.64 -8.48 4.33
N GLU A 177 -25.66 -9.43 3.40
CA GLU A 177 -26.43 -10.69 3.50
C GLU A 177 -26.01 -11.54 4.70
N GLY A 178 -24.74 -11.44 5.13
CA GLY A 178 -24.21 -12.13 6.30
C GLY A 178 -24.04 -11.23 7.55
N GLY A 179 -24.62 -10.02 7.53
CA GLY A 179 -24.52 -9.07 8.64
C GLY A 179 -23.29 -8.16 8.61
N GLY A 180 -22.51 -8.16 7.52
CA GLY A 180 -21.38 -7.28 7.33
C GLY A 180 -21.76 -5.88 6.86
N ASP A 181 -20.83 -4.95 6.95
CA ASP A 181 -21.04 -3.54 6.54
C ASP A 181 -20.03 -3.12 5.47
N PRO A 182 -20.46 -2.86 4.21
CA PRO A 182 -19.60 -2.35 3.15
C PRO A 182 -18.98 -0.98 3.47
N VAL A 183 -19.64 -0.17 4.29
CA VAL A 183 -19.17 1.17 4.69
C VAL A 183 -17.92 1.07 5.57
N LEU A 184 -17.78 -0.03 6.32
CA LEU A 184 -16.60 -0.28 7.14
C LEU A 184 -15.31 -0.30 6.30
N TYR A 185 -15.34 -0.90 5.09
CA TYR A 185 -14.20 -0.87 4.17
C TYR A 185 -13.85 0.56 3.75
N GLN A 186 -14.86 1.38 3.45
CA GLN A 186 -14.64 2.77 3.07
C GLN A 186 -13.96 3.56 4.21
N HIS A 187 -14.32 3.32 5.44
CA HIS A 187 -13.67 3.94 6.60
C HIS A 187 -12.19 3.56 6.69
N PHE A 188 -11.84 2.27 6.56
CA PHE A 188 -10.45 1.83 6.55
C PHE A 188 -9.66 2.42 5.39
N PHE A 189 -10.25 2.44 4.20
CA PHE A 189 -9.62 2.98 2.99
C PHE A 189 -9.35 4.49 3.14
N TRP A 190 -10.33 5.27 3.55
CA TRP A 190 -10.20 6.72 3.65
C TRP A 190 -9.42 7.16 4.89
N PHE A 191 -9.37 6.36 5.94
CA PHE A 191 -8.48 6.60 7.07
C PHE A 191 -7.01 6.61 6.64
N TYR A 192 -6.63 5.77 5.71
CA TYR A 192 -5.32 5.79 5.07
C TYR A 192 -5.18 6.92 4.05
N SER A 193 -6.10 6.98 3.07
CA SER A 193 -5.91 7.80 1.86
C SER A 193 -6.04 9.30 2.12
N HIS A 194 -6.81 9.73 3.12
CA HIS A 194 -7.03 11.14 3.38
C HIS A 194 -5.83 11.86 4.03
N PRO A 195 -5.17 11.32 5.06
CA PRO A 195 -3.95 11.91 5.61
C PRO A 195 -2.79 11.93 4.62
N ASP A 196 -2.61 10.85 3.86
CA ASP A 196 -1.55 10.71 2.86
C ASP A 196 -1.68 11.77 1.75
N ARG A 197 -2.89 12.00 1.27
CA ARG A 197 -3.18 13.03 0.27
C ARG A 197 -2.82 14.46 0.74
N LYS A 198 -2.94 14.75 2.04
CA LYS A 198 -2.61 16.06 2.61
C LYS A 198 -1.11 16.23 2.89
N SER A 199 -0.35 15.16 3.01
CA SER A 199 1.09 15.20 3.28
C SER A 199 1.94 15.41 2.03
N VAL A 200 1.35 15.27 0.84
CA VAL A 200 2.04 15.37 -0.46
C VAL A 200 1.86 16.73 -1.13
N VAL A 201 1.09 17.64 -0.50
CA VAL A 201 0.85 19.01 -1.02
C VAL A 201 1.68 20.03 -0.30
#